data_e78b236de12110f196ab251a4775d64f
#
_entry.id   e78b236de12110f196ab251a4775d64f
#
_cell.length_a   1.000
_cell.length_b   1.000
_cell.length_c   1.000
_cell.angle_alpha   90.00
_cell.angle_beta   90.00
_cell.angle_gamma   90.00
#
_symmetry.space_group_name_H-M   'P 1'
#
loop_
_entity.id
_entity.type
_entity.pdbx_description
1 polymer ?
#
loop_
_entity_poly.entity_id
_entity_poly.type
_entity_poly.pdbx_seq_one_letter_code
_entity_poly.pdbx_strand_id
1 'polypeptide(L)'
;MCSSDLIFVEPILPQPVVYLFGGGHVSMAVAKAAHAAGFGIVVVDDREAFANKERFPMAQEVHISYEEAFEKIRPNAAGYLVIVTRGHKEDMRVLAWAVRTEARYVGMIGSKRKVMSVYKALENEGYKPEELERVYAPMGLDIGALSPEEIAVSITAELVAVRRNAANAEHKKLNMETRAAMQSAGKLTAER
;
A
#
# COMPACT_ATOMS: atom_id res chain seq x y z
N MET A 1 -52.93 -8.30 -17.11
CA MET A 1 -52.10 -7.06 -16.90
C MET A 1 -50.91 -7.46 -16.06
N CYS A 2 -49.70 -7.58 -16.66
CA CYS A 2 -48.48 -7.77 -15.88
C CYS A 2 -48.03 -6.40 -15.38
N SER A 3 -48.16 -6.17 -14.08
CA SER A 3 -47.54 -5.06 -13.39
C SER A 3 -46.04 -5.35 -13.34
N SER A 4 -45.21 -4.60 -14.06
CA SER A 4 -43.78 -4.66 -13.93
C SER A 4 -43.38 -3.74 -12.78
N ASP A 5 -43.08 -4.31 -11.63
CA ASP A 5 -42.54 -3.57 -10.50
C ASP A 5 -41.12 -3.19 -10.79
N LEU A 6 -40.80 -1.91 -10.84
CA LEU A 6 -39.50 -1.37 -11.01
C LEU A 6 -38.81 -1.22 -9.63
N ILE A 7 -37.77 -2.02 -9.36
CA ILE A 7 -37.03 -1.92 -8.11
C ILE A 7 -35.74 -1.11 -8.39
N PHE A 8 -35.60 0.04 -7.72
CA PHE A 8 -34.37 0.79 -7.71
C PHE A 8 -33.50 0.33 -6.53
N VAL A 9 -32.26 -0.08 -6.80
CA VAL A 9 -31.27 -0.49 -5.79
C VAL A 9 -30.06 0.40 -5.87
N GLU A 10 -29.80 1.19 -4.83
CA GLU A 10 -28.61 2.01 -4.69
C GLU A 10 -27.66 1.38 -3.67
N PRO A 11 -26.47 0.90 -4.08
CA PRO A 11 -25.52 0.33 -3.14
C PRO A 11 -24.82 1.45 -2.34
N ILE A 12 -24.94 1.43 -1.02
CA ILE A 12 -24.13 2.28 -0.13
C ILE A 12 -22.80 1.58 0.11
N LEU A 13 -21.76 2.01 -0.59
CA LEU A 13 -20.41 1.49 -0.41
C LEU A 13 -19.66 2.28 0.69
N PRO A 14 -18.89 1.61 1.56
CA PRO A 14 -18.06 2.30 2.54
C PRO A 14 -17.02 3.17 1.83
N GLN A 15 -16.72 4.32 2.41
CA GLN A 15 -15.66 5.19 1.90
C GLN A 15 -14.34 4.42 1.88
N PRO A 16 -13.58 4.41 0.77
CA PRO A 16 -12.26 3.81 0.73
C PRO A 16 -11.28 4.64 1.59
N VAL A 17 -10.48 3.95 2.40
CA VAL A 17 -9.53 4.59 3.33
C VAL A 17 -8.12 4.16 3.00
N VAL A 18 -7.22 5.14 2.84
CA VAL A 18 -5.78 4.95 2.72
C VAL A 18 -5.13 5.09 4.08
N TYR A 19 -4.48 4.03 4.53
CA TYR A 19 -3.69 3.97 5.74
C TYR A 19 -2.22 4.15 5.37
N LEU A 20 -1.65 5.33 5.67
CA LEU A 20 -0.26 5.69 5.37
C LEU A 20 0.62 5.30 6.55
N PHE A 21 1.42 4.27 6.39
CA PHE A 21 2.45 3.88 7.35
C PHE A 21 3.76 4.60 7.02
N GLY A 22 4.05 5.64 7.79
CA GLY A 22 5.09 6.63 7.60
C GLY A 22 4.53 8.02 7.27
N GLY A 23 5.03 9.07 7.94
CA GLY A 23 4.59 10.47 7.82
C GLY A 23 5.57 11.37 7.04
N GLY A 24 6.43 10.79 6.18
CA GLY A 24 7.44 11.52 5.41
C GLY A 24 6.86 12.38 4.26
N HIS A 25 7.76 12.96 3.44
CA HIS A 25 7.36 13.83 2.33
C HIS A 25 6.50 13.12 1.28
N VAL A 26 6.86 11.87 0.91
CA VAL A 26 6.07 11.07 -0.04
C VAL A 26 4.68 10.81 0.52
N SER A 27 4.57 10.42 1.80
CA SER A 27 3.26 10.19 2.44
C SER A 27 2.40 11.45 2.46
N MET A 28 2.99 12.62 2.70
CA MET A 28 2.27 13.88 2.69
C MET A 28 1.73 14.20 1.28
N ALA A 29 2.53 13.97 0.24
CA ALA A 29 2.10 14.13 -1.13
C ALA A 29 0.99 13.12 -1.50
N VAL A 30 1.14 11.83 -1.10
CA VAL A 30 0.13 10.78 -1.30
C VAL A 30 -1.18 11.13 -0.57
N ALA A 31 -1.09 11.62 0.69
CA ALA A 31 -2.28 12.02 1.45
C ALA A 31 -3.10 13.07 0.71
N LYS A 32 -2.44 14.10 0.17
CA LYS A 32 -3.10 15.17 -0.61
C LYS A 32 -3.75 14.62 -1.89
N ALA A 33 -3.01 13.86 -2.66
CA ALA A 33 -3.49 13.32 -3.94
C ALA A 33 -4.62 12.30 -3.75
N ALA A 34 -4.48 11.37 -2.79
CA ALA A 34 -5.49 10.37 -2.48
C ALA A 34 -6.76 11.01 -1.87
N HIS A 35 -6.62 12.02 -1.00
CA HIS A 35 -7.75 12.76 -0.48
C HIS A 35 -8.53 13.47 -1.61
N ALA A 36 -7.84 14.14 -2.52
CA ALA A 36 -8.44 14.75 -3.70
C ALA A 36 -9.14 13.73 -4.62
N ALA A 37 -8.64 12.47 -4.64
CA ALA A 37 -9.27 11.35 -5.35
C ALA A 37 -10.44 10.69 -4.57
N GLY A 38 -10.83 11.24 -3.41
CA GLY A 38 -11.99 10.79 -2.62
C GLY A 38 -11.69 9.62 -1.68
N PHE A 39 -10.44 9.42 -1.27
CA PHE A 39 -10.10 8.50 -0.19
C PHE A 39 -10.12 9.21 1.17
N GLY A 40 -10.57 8.50 2.21
CA GLY A 40 -10.27 8.85 3.59
C GLY A 40 -8.78 8.62 3.88
N ILE A 41 -8.20 9.39 4.80
CA ILE A 41 -6.77 9.30 5.13
C ILE A 41 -6.59 9.00 6.61
N VAL A 42 -5.79 7.97 6.90
CA VAL A 42 -5.28 7.64 8.24
C VAL A 42 -3.75 7.63 8.17
N VAL A 43 -3.08 8.24 9.13
CA VAL A 43 -1.61 8.35 9.15
C VAL A 43 -1.06 7.67 10.38
N VAL A 44 0.00 6.88 10.20
CA VAL A 44 0.73 6.18 11.28
C VAL A 44 2.22 6.47 11.14
N ASP A 45 2.84 7.07 12.13
CA ASP A 45 4.31 7.23 12.24
C ASP A 45 4.68 7.30 13.72
N ASP A 46 5.76 6.66 14.12
CA ASP A 46 6.24 6.63 15.52
C ASP A 46 6.82 7.97 15.99
N ARG A 47 6.85 8.97 15.14
CA ARG A 47 7.35 10.31 15.43
C ARG A 47 6.21 11.33 15.36
N GLU A 48 5.85 11.92 16.50
CA GLU A 48 4.81 12.93 16.60
C GLU A 48 5.03 14.12 15.63
N ALA A 49 6.29 14.54 15.44
CA ALA A 49 6.65 15.60 14.48
C ALA A 49 6.31 15.25 13.02
N PHE A 50 6.10 13.97 12.70
CA PHE A 50 5.75 13.49 11.36
C PHE A 50 4.30 13.03 11.24
N ALA A 51 3.66 12.61 12.34
CA ALA A 51 2.28 12.19 12.38
C ALA A 51 1.47 13.14 13.29
N ASN A 52 0.98 14.21 12.71
CA ASN A 52 0.13 15.18 13.41
C ASN A 52 -0.85 15.88 12.46
N LYS A 53 -1.87 16.50 13.03
CA LYS A 53 -2.95 17.17 12.29
C LYS A 53 -2.49 18.44 11.54
N GLU A 54 -1.43 19.09 11.99
CA GLU A 54 -0.86 20.25 11.31
C GLU A 54 -0.28 19.84 9.94
N ARG A 55 0.44 18.75 9.90
CA ARG A 55 0.99 18.19 8.65
C ARG A 55 -0.06 17.50 7.78
N PHE A 56 -1.04 16.84 8.39
CA PHE A 56 -2.08 16.07 7.71
C PHE A 56 -3.49 16.57 8.12
N PRO A 57 -3.87 17.82 7.74
CA PRO A 57 -5.17 18.37 8.12
C PRO A 57 -6.35 17.58 7.56
N MET A 58 -6.16 16.85 6.44
CA MET A 58 -7.16 15.99 5.82
C MET A 58 -7.28 14.61 6.48
N ALA A 59 -6.34 14.20 7.35
CA ALA A 59 -6.39 12.88 7.96
C ALA A 59 -7.59 12.76 8.92
N GLN A 60 -8.32 11.65 8.83
CA GLN A 60 -9.40 11.31 9.77
C GLN A 60 -8.81 10.95 11.14
N GLU A 61 -7.76 10.12 11.13
CA GLU A 61 -7.03 9.67 12.30
C GLU A 61 -5.53 9.81 12.10
N VAL A 62 -4.81 10.00 13.21
CA VAL A 62 -3.35 10.02 13.29
C VAL A 62 -2.91 9.18 14.48
N HIS A 63 -2.04 8.19 14.24
CA HIS A 63 -1.48 7.30 15.25
C HIS A 63 0.04 7.50 15.36
N ILE A 64 0.53 7.63 16.58
CA ILE A 64 1.97 7.82 16.89
C ILE A 64 2.64 6.54 17.42
N SER A 65 2.01 5.38 17.20
CA SER A 65 2.55 4.07 17.56
C SER A 65 2.10 3.04 16.53
N TYR A 66 3.04 2.26 16.00
CA TYR A 66 2.72 1.14 15.12
C TYR A 66 1.96 0.04 15.87
N GLU A 67 2.34 -0.24 17.13
CA GLU A 67 1.69 -1.23 17.99
C GLU A 67 0.22 -0.87 18.20
N GLU A 68 -0.03 0.35 18.60
CA GLU A 68 -1.39 0.86 18.82
C GLU A 68 -2.21 0.81 17.51
N ALA A 69 -1.58 1.19 16.38
CA ALA A 69 -2.22 1.13 15.08
C ALA A 69 -2.58 -0.32 14.70
N PHE A 70 -1.70 -1.29 14.92
CA PHE A 70 -1.97 -2.70 14.63
C PHE A 70 -3.10 -3.28 15.49
N GLU A 71 -3.27 -2.76 16.72
CA GLU A 71 -4.36 -3.17 17.61
C GLU A 71 -5.70 -2.51 17.26
N LYS A 72 -5.70 -1.24 16.84
CA LYS A 72 -6.90 -0.45 16.60
C LYS A 72 -7.40 -0.50 15.17
N ILE A 73 -6.49 -0.49 14.19
CA ILE A 73 -6.85 -0.47 12.76
C ILE A 73 -7.34 -1.86 12.35
N ARG A 74 -8.53 -1.92 11.76
CA ARG A 74 -9.12 -3.13 11.17
C ARG A 74 -9.45 -2.86 9.70
N PRO A 75 -8.47 -2.94 8.80
CA PRO A 75 -8.71 -2.70 7.38
C PRO A 75 -9.62 -3.81 6.83
N ASN A 76 -10.65 -3.40 6.12
CA ASN A 76 -11.56 -4.28 5.39
C ASN A 76 -11.36 -4.14 3.87
N ALA A 77 -12.27 -4.67 3.08
CA ALA A 77 -12.25 -4.58 1.61
C ALA A 77 -12.31 -3.14 1.04
N ALA A 78 -12.47 -2.11 1.89
CA ALA A 78 -12.34 -0.70 1.51
C ALA A 78 -11.02 -0.08 2.02
N GLY A 79 -10.13 -0.87 2.65
CA GLY A 79 -8.84 -0.42 3.18
C GLY A 79 -7.70 -0.56 2.18
N TYR A 80 -6.84 0.46 2.12
CA TYR A 80 -5.66 0.54 1.25
C TYR A 80 -4.44 0.84 2.12
N LEU A 81 -3.57 -0.13 2.31
CA LEU A 81 -2.36 0.00 3.14
C LEU A 81 -1.19 0.45 2.27
N VAL A 82 -0.61 1.59 2.60
CA VAL A 82 0.49 2.23 1.87
C VAL A 82 1.69 2.35 2.79
N ILE A 83 2.73 1.55 2.53
CA ILE A 83 3.92 1.41 3.38
C ILE A 83 5.03 2.28 2.82
N VAL A 84 5.31 3.40 3.52
CA VAL A 84 6.31 4.43 3.16
C VAL A 84 7.13 4.78 4.41
N THR A 85 7.56 3.78 5.15
CA THR A 85 8.31 4.00 6.38
C THR A 85 9.75 4.41 6.11
N ARG A 86 10.49 4.79 7.15
CA ARG A 86 11.87 5.28 7.04
C ARG A 86 12.95 4.19 6.97
N GLY A 87 12.60 2.93 6.79
CA GLY A 87 13.64 1.90 6.75
C GLY A 87 13.14 0.48 6.60
N HIS A 88 14.07 -0.41 6.28
CA HIS A 88 13.76 -1.83 6.00
C HIS A 88 13.08 -2.54 7.17
N LYS A 89 13.47 -2.23 8.41
CA LYS A 89 12.95 -2.89 9.61
C LYS A 89 11.46 -2.57 9.81
N GLU A 90 11.11 -1.29 9.72
CA GLU A 90 9.72 -0.88 9.89
C GLU A 90 8.85 -1.28 8.69
N ASP A 91 9.40 -1.19 7.45
CA ASP A 91 8.69 -1.71 6.27
C ASP A 91 8.35 -3.19 6.43
N MET A 92 9.32 -4.01 6.87
CA MET A 92 9.13 -5.45 7.10
C MET A 92 8.07 -5.70 8.17
N ARG A 93 8.14 -4.98 9.29
CA ARG A 93 7.21 -5.10 10.40
C ARG A 93 5.77 -4.75 10.00
N VAL A 94 5.59 -3.63 9.32
CA VAL A 94 4.27 -3.21 8.82
C VAL A 94 3.78 -4.19 7.78
N LEU A 95 4.63 -4.64 6.85
CA LEU A 95 4.25 -5.58 5.81
C LEU A 95 3.83 -6.93 6.40
N ALA A 96 4.55 -7.43 7.42
CA ALA A 96 4.23 -8.66 8.13
C ALA A 96 2.82 -8.66 8.72
N TRP A 97 2.40 -7.52 9.29
CA TRP A 97 1.03 -7.34 9.76
C TRP A 97 0.04 -7.16 8.59
N ALA A 98 0.38 -6.32 7.62
CA ALA A 98 -0.50 -5.92 6.53
C ALA A 98 -0.97 -7.08 5.65
N VAL A 99 -0.09 -8.05 5.34
CA VAL A 99 -0.43 -9.20 4.48
C VAL A 99 -1.48 -10.13 5.09
N ARG A 100 -1.66 -10.07 6.41
CA ARG A 100 -2.65 -10.85 7.17
C ARG A 100 -3.98 -10.13 7.39
N THR A 101 -4.11 -8.91 6.89
CA THR A 101 -5.34 -8.13 6.98
C THR A 101 -6.26 -8.40 5.79
N GLU A 102 -7.53 -7.97 5.92
CA GLU A 102 -8.53 -8.03 4.84
C GLU A 102 -8.47 -6.81 3.90
N ALA A 103 -7.41 -5.99 4.01
CA ALA A 103 -7.24 -4.82 3.16
C ALA A 103 -7.29 -5.19 1.67
N ARG A 104 -7.97 -4.36 0.89
CA ARG A 104 -8.05 -4.52 -0.57
C ARG A 104 -6.72 -4.33 -1.27
N TYR A 105 -5.88 -3.48 -0.73
CA TYR A 105 -4.58 -3.13 -1.28
C TYR A 105 -3.52 -3.12 -0.20
N VAL A 106 -2.37 -3.71 -0.48
CA VAL A 106 -1.16 -3.60 0.33
C VAL A 106 -0.03 -3.21 -0.60
N GLY A 107 0.50 -1.99 -0.46
CA GLY A 107 1.59 -1.49 -1.28
C GLY A 107 2.79 -1.08 -0.44
N MET A 108 4.00 -1.37 -0.95
CA MET A 108 5.25 -0.97 -0.30
C MET A 108 6.16 -0.23 -1.28
N ILE A 109 6.67 0.94 -0.83
CA ILE A 109 7.66 1.71 -1.60
C ILE A 109 9.04 1.07 -1.50
N GLY A 110 9.77 1.14 -2.59
CA GLY A 110 11.18 0.73 -2.60
C GLY A 110 11.66 0.30 -3.96
N SER A 111 12.99 0.21 -4.11
CA SER A 111 13.58 -0.43 -5.29
C SER A 111 13.26 -1.93 -5.29
N LYS A 112 13.29 -2.56 -6.47
CA LYS A 112 13.14 -4.02 -6.60
C LYS A 112 14.08 -4.79 -5.66
N ARG A 113 15.33 -4.32 -5.53
CA ARG A 113 16.34 -4.91 -4.62
C ARG A 113 15.88 -4.84 -3.15
N LYS A 114 15.32 -3.70 -2.71
CA LYS A 114 14.79 -3.53 -1.35
C LYS A 114 13.61 -4.48 -1.12
N VAL A 115 12.67 -4.54 -2.04
CA VAL A 115 11.50 -5.43 -1.97
C VAL A 115 11.93 -6.88 -1.80
N MET A 116 12.85 -7.35 -2.64
CA MET A 116 13.37 -8.73 -2.55
C MET A 116 14.03 -9.04 -1.21
N SER A 117 14.78 -8.07 -0.66
CA SER A 117 15.40 -8.23 0.67
C SER A 117 14.36 -8.37 1.78
N VAL A 118 13.29 -7.55 1.76
CA VAL A 118 12.19 -7.64 2.73
C VAL A 118 11.43 -8.95 2.59
N TYR A 119 11.10 -9.38 1.38
CA TYR A 119 10.41 -10.64 1.13
C TYR A 119 11.21 -11.84 1.64
N LYS A 120 12.52 -11.90 1.31
CA LYS A 120 13.39 -12.96 1.80
C LYS A 120 13.46 -13.00 3.33
N ALA A 121 13.49 -11.85 3.99
CA ALA A 121 13.48 -11.79 5.45
C ALA A 121 12.17 -12.35 6.03
N LEU A 122 11.02 -11.98 5.46
CA LEU A 122 9.71 -12.51 5.86
C LEU A 122 9.58 -14.03 5.60
N GLU A 123 10.07 -14.53 4.49
CA GLU A 123 10.11 -15.97 4.20
C GLU A 123 10.93 -16.73 5.23
N ASN A 124 12.07 -16.16 5.68
CA ASN A 124 12.88 -16.74 6.77
C ASN A 124 12.15 -16.72 8.13
N GLU A 125 11.20 -15.81 8.34
CA GLU A 125 10.32 -15.76 9.51
C GLU A 125 9.07 -16.65 9.37
N GLY A 126 8.97 -17.41 8.27
CA GLY A 126 7.91 -18.41 8.04
C GLY A 126 6.68 -17.87 7.28
N TYR A 127 6.75 -16.69 6.68
CA TYR A 127 5.71 -16.21 5.78
C TYR A 127 5.78 -16.96 4.46
N LYS A 128 4.63 -17.42 3.97
CA LYS A 128 4.57 -18.15 2.70
C LYS A 128 4.68 -17.19 1.51
N PRO A 129 5.33 -17.59 0.41
CA PRO A 129 5.40 -16.77 -0.81
C PRO A 129 4.03 -16.29 -1.29
N GLU A 130 2.99 -17.14 -1.17
CA GLU A 130 1.62 -16.85 -1.60
C GLU A 130 0.99 -15.69 -0.79
N GLU A 131 1.35 -15.53 0.49
CA GLU A 131 0.90 -14.42 1.32
C GLU A 131 1.45 -13.08 0.80
N LEU A 132 2.62 -13.10 0.16
CA LEU A 132 3.32 -11.93 -0.36
C LEU A 132 2.92 -11.58 -1.82
N GLU A 133 2.25 -12.48 -2.54
CA GLU A 133 1.83 -12.24 -3.93
C GLU A 133 0.80 -11.13 -4.06
N ARG A 134 0.00 -10.89 -3.02
CA ARG A 134 -1.00 -9.82 -3.01
C ARG A 134 -0.40 -8.42 -2.90
N VAL A 135 0.91 -8.31 -2.59
CA VAL A 135 1.58 -7.04 -2.33
C VAL A 135 1.99 -6.36 -3.63
N TYR A 136 1.65 -5.09 -3.76
CA TYR A 136 2.10 -4.20 -4.82
C TYR A 136 3.46 -3.62 -4.43
N ALA A 137 4.53 -4.18 -4.97
CA ALA A 137 5.89 -3.75 -4.64
C ALA A 137 6.87 -3.97 -5.82
N PRO A 138 7.53 -2.93 -6.27
CA PRO A 138 7.37 -1.52 -5.90
C PRO A 138 5.98 -0.98 -6.22
N MET A 139 5.35 -0.25 -5.27
CA MET A 139 4.03 0.32 -5.52
C MET A 139 4.07 1.52 -6.48
N GLY A 140 2.93 1.81 -7.08
CA GLY A 140 2.73 2.89 -8.03
C GLY A 140 2.92 2.47 -9.49
N LEU A 141 2.23 3.12 -10.41
CA LEU A 141 2.37 2.89 -11.85
C LEU A 141 3.72 3.41 -12.36
N ASP A 142 4.27 2.78 -13.41
CA ASP A 142 5.53 3.19 -14.02
C ASP A 142 5.34 4.39 -14.96
N ILE A 143 5.48 5.56 -14.41
CA ILE A 143 5.35 6.83 -15.12
C ILE A 143 6.66 7.61 -15.18
N GLY A 144 7.78 7.01 -14.75
CA GLY A 144 9.08 7.69 -14.68
C GLY A 144 9.16 8.73 -13.54
N ALA A 145 8.33 8.60 -12.49
CA ALA A 145 8.26 9.54 -11.37
C ALA A 145 9.58 9.64 -10.61
N LEU A 146 10.01 10.88 -10.31
CA LEU A 146 11.25 11.19 -9.60
C LEU A 146 10.98 11.99 -8.31
N SER A 147 10.13 13.01 -8.36
CA SER A 147 9.81 13.82 -7.18
C SER A 147 8.77 13.15 -6.27
N PRO A 148 8.70 13.52 -4.98
CA PRO A 148 7.67 13.01 -4.07
C PRO A 148 6.24 13.22 -4.60
N GLU A 149 5.98 14.33 -5.27
CA GLU A 149 4.69 14.67 -5.86
C GLU A 149 4.36 13.75 -7.05
N GLU A 150 5.32 13.50 -7.94
CA GLU A 150 5.16 12.58 -9.07
C GLU A 150 4.97 11.14 -8.58
N ILE A 151 5.74 10.71 -7.57
CA ILE A 151 5.56 9.42 -6.90
C ILE A 151 4.16 9.31 -6.31
N ALA A 152 3.65 10.36 -5.70
CA ALA A 152 2.29 10.39 -5.16
C ALA A 152 1.22 10.26 -6.25
N VAL A 153 1.41 10.89 -7.42
CA VAL A 153 0.53 10.71 -8.59
C VAL A 153 0.55 9.26 -9.04
N SER A 154 1.73 8.66 -9.19
CA SER A 154 1.92 7.26 -9.57
C SER A 154 1.19 6.31 -8.62
N ILE A 155 1.38 6.47 -7.31
CA ILE A 155 0.75 5.65 -6.26
C ILE A 155 -0.77 5.86 -6.28
N THR A 156 -1.24 7.11 -6.31
CA THR A 156 -2.67 7.40 -6.29
C THR A 156 -3.38 6.85 -7.53
N ALA A 157 -2.74 6.90 -8.69
CA ALA A 157 -3.28 6.31 -9.91
C ALA A 157 -3.45 4.78 -9.77
N GLU A 158 -2.49 4.08 -9.16
CA GLU A 158 -2.60 2.65 -8.87
C GLU A 158 -3.72 2.36 -7.86
N LEU A 159 -3.85 3.15 -6.79
CA LEU A 159 -4.96 3.02 -5.83
C LEU A 159 -6.32 3.16 -6.51
N VAL A 160 -6.47 4.14 -7.42
CA VAL A 160 -7.70 4.35 -8.20
C VAL A 160 -7.94 3.16 -9.14
N ALA A 161 -6.90 2.64 -9.81
CA ALA A 161 -7.01 1.49 -10.70
C ALA A 161 -7.49 0.24 -9.93
N VAL A 162 -6.93 -0.03 -8.74
CA VAL A 162 -7.39 -1.12 -7.87
C VAL A 162 -8.82 -0.90 -7.39
N ARG A 163 -9.20 0.33 -7.02
CA ARG A 163 -10.57 0.67 -6.60
C ARG A 163 -11.57 0.39 -7.72
N ARG A 164 -11.20 0.65 -8.95
CA ARG A 164 -12.05 0.50 -10.14
C ARG A 164 -11.95 -0.87 -10.80
N ASN A 165 -11.17 -1.82 -10.24
CA ASN A 165 -10.88 -3.13 -10.86
C ASN A 165 -10.35 -3.00 -12.29
N ALA A 166 -9.52 -2.01 -12.55
CA ALA A 166 -8.95 -1.80 -13.87
C ALA A 166 -7.90 -2.87 -14.18
N ALA A 167 -7.93 -3.44 -15.38
CA ALA A 167 -7.06 -4.55 -15.79
C ALA A 167 -5.55 -4.24 -15.67
N ASN A 168 -5.16 -2.97 -15.77
CA ASN A 168 -3.76 -2.55 -15.61
C ASN A 168 -3.29 -2.44 -14.15
N ALA A 169 -4.16 -2.60 -13.17
CA ALA A 169 -3.77 -2.60 -11.75
C ALA A 169 -2.94 -3.83 -11.35
N GLU A 170 -3.06 -4.93 -12.09
CA GLU A 170 -2.40 -6.20 -11.77
C GLU A 170 -0.97 -6.32 -12.32
N HIS A 171 -0.54 -5.43 -13.20
CA HIS A 171 0.72 -5.58 -13.96
C HIS A 171 2.01 -5.43 -13.14
N LYS A 172 1.96 -5.08 -11.86
CA LYS A 172 3.17 -4.83 -11.06
C LYS A 172 3.36 -5.68 -9.82
N LYS A 173 2.51 -6.67 -9.61
CA LYS A 173 2.80 -7.65 -8.57
C LYS A 173 4.09 -8.39 -8.95
N LEU A 174 5.05 -8.42 -8.06
CA LEU A 174 6.26 -9.21 -8.20
C LEU A 174 5.86 -10.69 -8.08
N ASN A 175 5.36 -11.26 -9.19
CA ASN A 175 4.93 -12.66 -9.22
C ASN A 175 6.11 -13.61 -9.00
N MET A 176 5.83 -14.87 -8.69
CA MET A 176 6.85 -15.89 -8.41
C MET A 176 7.87 -16.06 -9.54
N GLU A 177 7.45 -15.94 -10.79
CA GLU A 177 8.34 -16.03 -11.97
C GLU A 177 9.33 -14.88 -12.04
N THR A 178 8.87 -13.64 -11.80
CA THR A 178 9.73 -12.46 -11.76
C THR A 178 10.69 -12.52 -10.57
N ARG A 179 10.25 -13.08 -9.42
CA ARG A 179 11.09 -13.31 -8.23
C ARG A 179 12.18 -14.34 -8.53
N ALA A 180 11.84 -15.48 -9.15
CA ALA A 180 12.78 -16.53 -9.52
C ALA A 180 13.83 -16.03 -10.54
N ALA A 181 13.40 -15.26 -11.55
CA ALA A 181 14.29 -14.66 -12.55
C ALA A 181 15.27 -13.66 -11.94
N MET A 182 14.85 -12.87 -10.95
CA MET A 182 15.73 -11.93 -10.24
C MET A 182 16.72 -12.63 -9.30
N GLN A 183 16.32 -13.74 -8.67
CA GLN A 183 17.21 -14.53 -7.83
C GLN A 183 18.30 -15.22 -8.64
N SER A 184 17.98 -15.73 -9.83
CA SER A 184 18.95 -16.34 -10.73
C SER A 184 19.92 -15.31 -11.32
N ALA A 185 19.44 -14.11 -11.70
CA ALA A 185 20.31 -13.03 -12.17
C ALA A 185 21.25 -12.48 -11.09
N GLY A 186 20.80 -12.44 -9.83
CA GLY A 186 21.63 -12.00 -8.68
C GLY A 186 22.75 -12.98 -8.31
N LYS A 187 22.55 -14.28 -8.57
CA LYS A 187 23.61 -15.29 -8.37
C LYS A 187 24.74 -15.18 -9.40
N LEU A 188 24.42 -14.87 -10.65
CA LEU A 188 25.42 -14.69 -11.71
C LEU A 188 26.34 -13.46 -11.50
N THR A 189 25.88 -12.44 -10.78
CA THR A 189 26.68 -11.23 -10.49
C THR A 189 27.52 -11.34 -9.22
N ALA A 190 27.25 -12.33 -8.35
CA ALA A 190 28.01 -12.57 -7.11
C ALA A 190 29.18 -13.54 -7.32
N GLU A 191 29.26 -14.21 -8.47
CA GLU A 191 30.32 -15.17 -8.85
C GLU A 191 31.35 -14.56 -9.83
N ARG A 192 31.30 -13.23 -10.05
CA ARG A 192 32.33 -12.47 -10.78
C ARG A 192 33.00 -11.44 -9.88
#